data_61288fddee2dff77093c869d53e18282
#
_entry.id   61288fddee2dff77093c869d53e18282
#
_cell.length_a   1.000
_cell.length_b   1.000
_cell.length_c   1.000
_cell.angle_alpha   90.00
_cell.angle_beta   90.00
_cell.angle_gamma   90.00
#
_symmetry.space_group_name_H-M   'P 1'
#
loop_
_entity.id
_entity.type
_entity.pdbx_description
1 polymer ?
#
loop_
_entity_poly.entity_id
_entity_poly.type
_entity_poly.pdbx_seq_one_letter_code
_entity_poly.pdbx_strand_id
1 'polypeptide(L)'
;MAKTIQFRAPIQENEARLVAGIADKGRRTQYELYAYCSDYFWDNYRGVFFADDNAAAEILQNTFIAFWENIERRKIYVEDGIVMGKDNKPLNGSILTYFMSIARNKYLEYGREHPV
;
A
#
# COMPACT_ATOMS: atom_id res chain seq x y z
N MET A 1 7.36 31.59 -7.99
CA MET A 1 7.49 31.07 -7.94
C MET A 1 7.25 30.17 -7.94
N ALA A 2 6.99 29.94 -8.01
CA ALA A 2 6.84 29.28 -8.04
C ALA A 2 6.47 28.41 -7.83
N LYS A 3 6.06 28.14 -7.52
CA LYS A 3 5.80 27.27 -7.25
C LYS A 3 5.52 26.39 -7.79
N THR A 4 5.21 26.53 -8.07
CA THR A 4 5.02 25.77 -8.90
C THR A 4 5.34 24.62 -9.16
N ILE A 5 5.79 24.74 -9.18
CA ILE A 5 6.49 23.68 -9.45
C ILE A 5 6.16 22.51 -8.71
N GLN A 6 5.44 22.70 -7.76
CA GLN A 6 5.07 21.71 -6.88
C GLN A 6 3.79 21.11 -7.27
N PHE A 7 3.66 20.76 -8.49
CA PHE A 7 2.51 20.01 -8.86
C PHE A 7 2.68 18.61 -8.41
N ARG A 8 2.17 18.32 -7.24
CA ARG A 8 1.92 16.94 -6.93
C ARG A 8 0.72 16.53 -7.72
N ALA A 9 0.77 15.39 -8.37
CA ALA A 9 -0.40 14.83 -8.97
C ALA A 9 -1.44 14.61 -7.87
N PRO A 10 -2.75 14.78 -8.15
CA PRO A 10 -3.79 14.52 -7.16
C PRO A 10 -3.68 13.15 -6.52
N ILE A 11 -3.19 12.14 -7.27
CA ILE A 11 -2.96 10.80 -6.74
C ILE A 11 -1.96 10.85 -5.59
N GLN A 12 -0.86 11.57 -5.75
CA GLN A 12 0.17 11.65 -4.71
C GLN A 12 -0.34 12.34 -3.46
N GLU A 13 -1.13 13.39 -3.61
CA GLU A 13 -1.72 14.07 -2.47
C GLU A 13 -2.69 13.16 -1.73
N ASN A 14 -3.50 12.41 -2.46
CA ASN A 14 -4.45 11.49 -1.87
C ASN A 14 -3.74 10.37 -1.12
N GLU A 15 -2.68 9.83 -1.69
CA GLU A 15 -1.93 8.76 -1.03
C GLU A 15 -1.26 9.24 0.24
N ALA A 16 -0.70 10.46 0.23
CA ALA A 16 -0.10 11.03 1.43
C ALA A 16 -1.17 11.24 2.52
N ARG A 17 -2.36 11.70 2.13
CA ARG A 17 -3.46 11.88 3.06
C ARG A 17 -3.87 10.55 3.71
N LEU A 18 -3.96 9.49 2.91
CA LEU A 18 -4.35 8.19 3.40
C LEU A 18 -3.32 7.61 4.38
N VAL A 19 -2.04 7.69 4.04
CA VAL A 19 -0.98 7.19 4.91
C VAL A 19 -0.94 7.99 6.22
N ALA A 20 -1.03 9.31 6.13
CA ALA A 20 -1.03 10.16 7.32
C ALA A 20 -2.24 9.86 8.22
N GLY A 21 -3.40 9.60 7.61
CA GLY A 21 -4.61 9.30 8.35
C GLY A 21 -4.52 8.00 9.14
N ILE A 22 -3.81 7.01 8.61
CA ILE A 22 -3.57 5.75 9.35
C ILE A 22 -2.69 6.02 10.56
N ALA A 23 -1.63 6.82 10.39
CA ALA A 23 -0.73 7.17 11.48
C ALA A 23 -1.49 7.89 12.60
N ASP A 24 -2.49 8.69 12.23
CA ASP A 24 -3.32 9.41 13.20
C ASP A 24 -4.51 8.56 13.70
N LYS A 25 -4.56 7.30 13.30
CA LYS A 25 -5.58 6.32 13.72
C LYS A 25 -7.00 6.72 13.34
N GLY A 26 -7.15 7.37 12.19
CA GLY A 26 -8.45 7.77 11.67
C GLY A 26 -9.19 6.57 11.10
N ARG A 27 -10.35 6.23 11.72
CA ARG A 27 -11.12 5.06 11.29
C ARG A 27 -11.62 5.18 9.85
N ARG A 28 -12.10 6.36 9.49
CA ARG A 28 -12.60 6.60 8.14
C ARG A 28 -11.47 6.41 7.11
N THR A 29 -10.30 6.92 7.44
CA THR A 29 -9.14 6.81 6.57
C THR A 29 -8.70 5.37 6.41
N GLN A 30 -8.87 4.55 7.46
CA GLN A 30 -8.58 3.11 7.37
C GLN A 30 -9.45 2.45 6.31
N TYR A 31 -10.74 2.74 6.30
CA TYR A 31 -11.64 2.18 5.28
C TYR A 31 -11.28 2.67 3.90
N GLU A 32 -10.97 3.96 3.78
CA GLU A 32 -10.59 4.52 2.48
C GLU A 32 -9.32 3.89 1.95
N LEU A 33 -8.32 3.71 2.81
CA LEU A 33 -7.06 3.08 2.40
C LEU A 33 -7.28 1.63 1.98
N TYR A 34 -8.07 0.90 2.77
CA TYR A 34 -8.36 -0.49 2.44
C TYR A 34 -9.05 -0.58 1.07
N ALA A 35 -10.04 0.25 0.83
CA ALA A 35 -10.77 0.26 -0.44
C ALA A 35 -9.83 0.60 -1.60
N TYR A 36 -8.99 1.60 -1.40
CA TYR A 36 -8.04 2.04 -2.42
C TYR A 36 -7.08 0.91 -2.82
N CYS A 37 -6.51 0.24 -1.84
CA CYS A 37 -5.57 -0.86 -2.08
C CYS A 37 -6.29 -2.10 -2.61
N SER A 38 -7.46 -2.40 -2.06
CA SER A 38 -8.24 -3.58 -2.43
C SER A 38 -8.70 -3.50 -3.88
N ASP A 39 -9.21 -2.34 -4.30
CA ASP A 39 -9.64 -2.15 -5.69
C ASP A 39 -8.49 -2.40 -6.65
N TYR A 40 -7.33 -1.84 -6.35
CA TYR A 40 -6.16 -2.03 -7.18
C TYR A 40 -5.71 -3.49 -7.19
N PHE A 41 -5.75 -4.13 -6.02
CA PHE A 41 -5.36 -5.54 -5.90
C PHE A 41 -6.23 -6.42 -6.79
N TRP A 42 -7.55 -6.28 -6.67
CA TRP A 42 -8.48 -7.12 -7.44
C TRP A 42 -8.38 -6.88 -8.94
N ASP A 43 -8.05 -5.66 -9.34
CA ASP A 43 -7.89 -5.34 -10.76
C ASP A 43 -6.59 -5.89 -11.34
N ASN A 44 -5.58 -6.13 -10.51
CA ASN A 44 -4.24 -6.39 -11.01
C ASN A 44 -3.58 -7.68 -10.57
N TYR A 45 -4.13 -8.39 -9.57
CA TYR A 45 -3.41 -9.53 -9.00
C TYR A 45 -3.15 -10.65 -10.01
N ARG A 46 -4.05 -10.86 -10.94
CA ARG A 46 -3.91 -11.95 -11.92
C ARG A 46 -2.73 -11.76 -12.86
N GLY A 47 -2.28 -10.54 -13.02
CA GLY A 47 -1.09 -10.26 -13.80
C GLY A 47 0.21 -10.40 -13.02
N VAL A 48 0.11 -10.64 -11.71
CA VAL A 48 1.28 -10.69 -10.82
C VAL A 48 1.54 -12.09 -10.30
N PHE A 49 0.49 -12.83 -9.96
CA PHE A 49 0.65 -14.18 -9.41
C PHE A 49 -0.58 -15.04 -9.66
N PHE A 50 -0.35 -16.36 -9.55
CA PHE A 50 -1.39 -17.35 -9.74
C PHE A 50 -2.05 -17.66 -8.41
N ALA A 51 -3.32 -17.31 -8.28
CA ALA A 51 -4.09 -17.64 -7.10
C ALA A 51 -5.57 -17.67 -7.49
N ASP A 52 -6.33 -18.61 -6.92
CA ASP A 52 -7.77 -18.55 -7.08
C ASP A 52 -8.32 -17.44 -6.17
N ASP A 53 -9.61 -17.15 -6.27
CA ASP A 53 -10.20 -16.03 -5.55
C ASP A 53 -10.09 -16.20 -4.02
N ASN A 54 -10.17 -17.42 -3.51
CA ASN A 54 -10.05 -17.65 -2.07
C ASN A 54 -8.64 -17.39 -1.59
N ALA A 55 -7.65 -17.90 -2.31
CA ALA A 55 -6.25 -17.64 -1.99
C ALA A 55 -5.93 -16.16 -2.11
N ALA A 56 -6.43 -15.52 -3.17
CA ALA A 56 -6.20 -14.08 -3.38
C ALA A 56 -6.78 -13.26 -2.24
N ALA A 57 -7.98 -13.61 -1.76
CA ALA A 57 -8.60 -12.91 -0.65
C ALA A 57 -7.77 -12.99 0.63
N GLU A 58 -7.21 -14.18 0.91
CA GLU A 58 -6.33 -14.35 2.07
C GLU A 58 -5.05 -13.54 1.91
N ILE A 59 -4.46 -13.57 0.71
CA ILE A 59 -3.24 -12.81 0.42
C ILE A 59 -3.50 -11.32 0.58
N LEU A 60 -4.63 -10.83 0.08
CA LEU A 60 -4.99 -9.42 0.23
C LEU A 60 -5.08 -9.01 1.69
N GLN A 61 -5.76 -9.82 2.50
CA GLN A 61 -5.92 -9.52 3.90
C GLN A 61 -4.57 -9.47 4.62
N ASN A 62 -3.72 -10.47 4.39
CA ASN A 62 -2.41 -10.52 5.01
C ASN A 62 -1.52 -9.37 4.54
N THR A 63 -1.66 -8.99 3.29
CA THR A 63 -0.92 -7.86 2.73
C THR A 63 -1.33 -6.55 3.39
N PHE A 64 -2.63 -6.35 3.57
CA PHE A 64 -3.11 -5.11 4.17
C PHE A 64 -2.66 -5.00 5.62
N ILE A 65 -2.69 -6.09 6.37
CA ILE A 65 -2.19 -6.10 7.75
C ILE A 65 -0.71 -5.72 7.80
N ALA A 66 0.11 -6.30 6.91
CA ALA A 66 1.52 -6.00 6.86
C ALA A 66 1.78 -4.53 6.46
N PHE A 67 1.00 -4.04 5.51
CA PHE A 67 1.12 -2.65 5.06
C PHE A 67 0.77 -1.69 6.19
N TRP A 68 -0.32 -1.96 6.90
CA TRP A 68 -0.74 -1.17 8.06
C TRP A 68 0.36 -1.16 9.13
N GLU A 69 0.92 -2.34 9.44
CA GLU A 69 1.99 -2.43 10.41
C GLU A 69 3.21 -1.61 9.99
N ASN A 70 3.51 -1.60 8.71
CA ASN A 70 4.62 -0.81 8.21
C ASN A 70 4.39 0.70 8.39
N ILE A 71 3.14 1.14 8.25
CA ILE A 71 2.80 2.54 8.52
C ILE A 71 2.95 2.82 10.02
N GLU A 72 2.45 1.94 10.88
CA GLU A 72 2.53 2.14 12.32
C GLU A 72 3.97 2.15 12.82
N ARG A 73 4.84 1.37 12.20
CA ARG A 73 6.25 1.30 12.58
C ARG A 73 7.11 2.34 11.86
N ARG A 74 6.48 3.23 11.13
CA ARG A 74 7.14 4.30 10.37
C ARG A 74 8.16 3.79 9.35
N LYS A 75 7.93 2.60 8.82
CA LYS A 75 8.69 2.14 7.66
C LYS A 75 8.23 2.86 6.40
N ILE A 76 6.98 3.31 6.41
CA ILE A 76 6.42 4.19 5.41
C ILE A 76 5.64 5.26 6.17
N TYR A 77 5.87 6.52 5.84
CA TYR A 77 5.30 7.64 6.60
C TYR A 77 5.22 8.87 5.70
N VAL A 78 4.59 9.92 6.20
CA VAL A 78 4.46 11.17 5.45
C VAL A 78 5.27 12.26 6.13
N GLU A 79 6.06 12.97 5.34
CA GLU A 79 6.83 14.12 5.81
C GLU A 79 6.69 15.23 4.78
N ASP A 80 6.23 16.39 5.21
CA ASP A 80 6.00 17.54 4.32
C ASP A 80 5.09 17.18 3.14
N GLY A 81 4.08 16.34 3.42
CA GLY A 81 3.12 15.94 2.40
C GLY A 81 3.64 14.92 1.39
N ILE A 82 4.81 14.36 1.62
CA ILE A 82 5.42 13.38 0.74
C ILE A 82 5.49 12.04 1.46
N VAL A 83 5.09 10.97 0.77
CA VAL A 83 5.22 9.63 1.32
C VAL A 83 6.68 9.21 1.28
N MET A 84 7.23 8.89 2.44
CA MET A 84 8.62 8.51 2.61
C MET A 84 8.72 7.02 2.88
N GLY A 85 9.80 6.43 2.46
CA GLY A 85 10.04 5.01 2.64
C GLY A 85 11.44 4.72 3.14
N LYS A 86 12.05 3.68 2.60
CA LYS A 86 13.35 3.18 3.03
C LYS A 86 14.42 4.28 3.00
N ASP A 87 15.26 4.30 4.02
CA ASP A 87 16.39 5.24 4.15
C ASP A 87 15.94 6.70 4.18
N ASN A 88 14.72 6.94 4.64
CA ASN A 88 14.15 8.29 4.74
C ASN A 88 14.17 9.03 3.41
N LYS A 89 13.90 8.29 2.34
CA LYS A 89 13.80 8.85 1.00
C LYS A 89 12.36 8.80 0.52
N PRO A 90 11.96 9.70 -0.38
CA PRO A 90 10.62 9.60 -0.96
C PRO A 90 10.39 8.23 -1.55
N LEU A 91 9.17 7.73 -1.37
CA LEU A 91 8.78 6.45 -1.92
C LEU A 91 8.87 6.50 -3.44
N ASN A 92 9.49 5.50 -4.03
CA ASN A 92 9.61 5.43 -5.47
C ASN A 92 8.32 4.89 -6.07
N GLY A 93 7.50 5.77 -6.60
CA GLY A 93 6.22 5.41 -7.20
C GLY A 93 5.07 5.48 -6.21
N SER A 94 3.98 4.82 -6.55
CA SER A 94 2.75 4.83 -5.78
C SER A 94 2.81 3.89 -4.58
N ILE A 95 2.03 4.18 -3.55
CA ILE A 95 1.84 3.24 -2.44
C ILE A 95 1.21 1.94 -2.94
N LEU A 96 0.51 1.96 -4.07
CA LEU A 96 -0.06 0.75 -4.67
C LEU A 96 1.04 -0.19 -5.16
N THR A 97 2.11 0.34 -5.74
CA THR A 97 3.26 -0.47 -6.13
C THR A 97 3.92 -1.07 -4.90
N TYR A 98 4.06 -0.27 -3.85
CA TYR A 98 4.58 -0.74 -2.57
C TYR A 98 3.70 -1.85 -2.00
N PHE A 99 2.38 -1.64 -2.03
CA PHE A 99 1.41 -2.62 -1.56
C PHE A 99 1.55 -3.94 -2.32
N MET A 100 1.64 -3.87 -3.65
CA MET A 100 1.75 -5.08 -4.47
C MET A 100 3.06 -5.82 -4.26
N SER A 101 4.13 -5.12 -3.90
CA SER A 101 5.39 -5.81 -3.57
C SER A 101 5.26 -6.62 -2.28
N ILE A 102 4.50 -6.10 -1.31
CA ILE A 102 4.18 -6.87 -0.10
C ILE A 102 3.29 -8.06 -0.48
N ALA A 103 2.30 -7.83 -1.35
CA ALA A 103 1.39 -8.88 -1.79
C ALA A 103 2.15 -10.04 -2.44
N ARG A 104 3.17 -9.72 -3.23
CA ARG A 104 4.01 -10.74 -3.87
C ARG A 104 4.71 -11.60 -2.82
N ASN A 105 5.24 -10.99 -1.76
CA ASN A 105 5.86 -11.73 -0.68
C ASN A 105 4.85 -12.62 0.05
N LYS A 106 3.65 -12.10 0.28
CA LYS A 106 2.59 -12.88 0.92
C LYS A 106 2.13 -14.03 0.04
N TYR A 107 2.11 -13.83 -1.27
CA TYR A 107 1.81 -14.89 -2.21
C TYR A 107 2.86 -16.02 -2.11
N LEU A 108 4.14 -15.68 -2.03
CA LEU A 108 5.20 -16.68 -1.89
C LEU A 108 5.09 -17.42 -0.56
N GLU A 109 4.76 -16.72 0.53
CA GLU A 109 4.53 -17.36 1.83
C GLU A 109 3.33 -18.30 1.77
N TYR A 110 2.25 -17.86 1.13
CA TYR A 110 1.06 -18.68 0.95
C TYR A 110 1.39 -19.97 0.21
N GLY A 111 2.18 -19.89 -0.84
CA GLY A 111 2.59 -21.07 -1.61
C GLY A 111 3.39 -22.05 -0.80
N ARG A 112 4.21 -21.57 0.13
CA ARG A 112 4.99 -22.45 1.01
C ARG A 112 4.11 -23.14 2.04
N GLU A 113 3.06 -22.44 2.50
CA GLU A 113 2.14 -23.00 3.49
C GLU A 113 1.08 -23.90 2.87
N HIS A 114 0.86 -23.78 1.58
CA HIS A 114 -0.16 -24.55 0.86
C HIS A 114 0.47 -25.21 -0.36
N PRO A 115 1.42 -26.14 -0.16
CA PRO A 115 2.05 -26.80 -1.31
C PRO A 115 1.04 -27.67 -2.05
N VAL A 116 1.20 -27.72 -3.35
CA VAL A 116 0.30 -28.49 -4.22
C VAL A 116 0.81 -29.90 -4.33
#